data_ebf71fc67f069cf4341d8af7be4ceb5e
#
_entry.id   ebf71fc67f069cf4341d8af7be4ceb5e
#
_cell.length_a   1.000
_cell.length_b   1.000
_cell.length_c   1.000
_cell.angle_alpha   90.00
_cell.angle_beta   90.00
_cell.angle_gamma   90.00
#
_symmetry.space_group_name_H-M   'P 1'
#
loop_
_entity.id
_entity.type
_entity.pdbx_description
1 polymer ?
#
loop_
_entity_poly.entity_id
_entity_poly.type
_entity_poly.pdbx_seq_one_letter_code
_entity_poly.pdbx_strand_id
1 'polypeptide(L)'
;VIDNTTSRGRTVRFLYDGTHEEFKRDLFALGNTPLPAHIKRAPEADDAERFQCIFAKNEGAVVARAAGANFSRELMKRLEIRGAEFAYVTLHASLGMFREIDVEDLTKHKADSEQMEVTEEASKIFNAASARESKICAVGTTTLRALETASTANGEIKPFEGWTNRFIFPPYQFTTANCLISNFQLPYSMMLMNQASFGGYEQVMNAYDIALKEGYRFG
;
A
#
# COMPACT_ATOMS: atom_id res chain seq x y z
N VAL A 1 -28.83 2.50 -2.53
CA VAL A 1 -27.84 3.42 -3.12
C VAL A 1 -28.16 4.83 -2.68
N ILE A 2 -27.20 5.51 -2.08
CA ILE A 2 -27.40 6.90 -1.61
C ILE A 2 -26.93 7.88 -2.68
N ASP A 3 -25.79 7.60 -3.31
CA ASP A 3 -25.17 8.54 -4.22
C ASP A 3 -24.37 7.81 -5.33
N ASN A 4 -24.32 8.45 -6.49
CA ASN A 4 -23.53 8.08 -7.66
C ASN A 4 -22.28 8.96 -7.74
N THR A 5 -21.56 9.10 -6.64
CA THR A 5 -20.45 10.05 -6.48
C THR A 5 -19.31 9.84 -7.47
N THR A 6 -19.19 8.65 -8.05
CA THR A 6 -18.17 8.38 -9.06
C THR A 6 -18.74 7.63 -10.25
N SER A 7 -18.16 7.80 -11.42
CA SER A 7 -18.52 7.03 -12.62
C SER A 7 -18.31 5.51 -12.45
N ARG A 8 -17.52 5.12 -11.47
CA ARG A 8 -17.03 3.74 -11.28
C ARG A 8 -17.43 3.11 -9.94
N GLY A 9 -18.18 3.81 -9.09
CA GLY A 9 -18.60 3.34 -7.78
C GLY A 9 -20.00 3.82 -7.39
N ARG A 10 -20.49 3.25 -6.32
CA ARG A 10 -21.77 3.64 -5.70
C ARG A 10 -21.57 3.71 -4.19
N THR A 11 -22.13 4.74 -3.58
CA THR A 11 -22.29 4.79 -2.13
C THR A 11 -23.57 4.09 -1.76
N VAL A 12 -23.49 3.07 -0.91
CA VAL A 12 -24.64 2.32 -0.42
C VAL A 12 -24.76 2.49 1.08
N ARG A 13 -25.99 2.49 1.55
CA ARG A 13 -26.31 2.39 2.97
C ARG A 13 -26.96 1.05 3.20
N PHE A 14 -26.41 0.27 4.09
CA PHE A 14 -27.05 -0.93 4.60
C PHE A 14 -28.10 -0.55 5.63
N LEU A 15 -29.30 -1.10 5.48
CA LEU A 15 -30.35 -1.04 6.49
C LEU A 15 -30.36 -2.40 7.17
N TYR A 16 -30.23 -2.42 8.48
CA TYR A 16 -30.18 -3.64 9.26
C TYR A 16 -30.84 -3.43 10.62
N ASP A 17 -31.39 -4.50 11.16
CA ASP A 17 -31.93 -4.54 12.51
C ASP A 17 -30.85 -5.06 13.47
N GLY A 18 -30.79 -4.53 14.68
CA GLY A 18 -29.82 -4.92 15.70
C GLY A 18 -28.62 -3.98 15.80
N THR A 19 -27.56 -4.46 16.41
CA THR A 19 -26.35 -3.68 16.68
C THR A 19 -25.39 -3.66 15.48
N HIS A 20 -24.49 -2.68 15.44
CA HIS A 20 -23.46 -2.61 14.42
C HIS A 20 -22.53 -3.84 14.44
N GLU A 21 -22.27 -4.39 15.61
CA GLU A 21 -21.41 -5.59 15.74
C GLU A 21 -22.09 -6.84 15.15
N GLU A 22 -23.41 -6.98 15.34
CA GLU A 22 -24.17 -8.07 14.72
C GLU A 22 -24.17 -7.93 13.20
N PHE A 23 -24.43 -6.75 12.68
CA PHE A 23 -24.36 -6.46 11.26
C PHE A 23 -22.98 -6.80 10.69
N LYS A 24 -21.91 -6.37 11.34
CA LYS A 24 -20.54 -6.62 10.91
C LYS A 24 -20.20 -8.11 10.88
N ARG A 25 -20.59 -8.83 11.93
CA ARG A 25 -20.45 -10.30 11.99
C ARG A 25 -21.17 -10.98 10.83
N ASP A 26 -22.40 -10.59 10.56
CA ASP A 26 -23.23 -11.21 9.53
C ASP A 26 -22.70 -10.86 8.12
N LEU A 27 -22.19 -9.64 7.92
CA LEU A 27 -21.54 -9.21 6.69
C LEU A 27 -20.26 -10.03 6.44
N PHE A 28 -19.44 -10.25 7.46
CA PHE A 28 -18.22 -11.05 7.35
C PHE A 28 -18.51 -12.52 7.07
N ALA A 29 -19.62 -13.05 7.61
CA ALA A 29 -20.02 -14.43 7.34
C ALA A 29 -20.43 -14.68 5.88
N LEU A 30 -20.83 -13.63 5.16
CA LEU A 30 -21.15 -13.70 3.73
C LEU A 30 -19.93 -13.55 2.83
N GLY A 31 -18.84 -12.99 3.37
CA GLY A 31 -17.63 -12.68 2.63
C GLY A 31 -16.69 -13.86 2.49
N ASN A 32 -15.84 -13.79 1.47
CA ASN A 32 -14.71 -14.68 1.29
C ASN A 32 -13.43 -13.85 1.13
N THR A 33 -12.28 -14.43 1.47
CA THR A 33 -10.99 -13.78 1.22
C THR A 33 -10.79 -13.60 -0.27
N PRO A 34 -10.59 -12.36 -0.76
CA PRO A 34 -10.36 -12.10 -2.16
C PRO A 34 -8.97 -12.63 -2.56
N LEU A 35 -8.93 -13.57 -3.49
CA LEU A 35 -7.69 -14.08 -4.05
C LEU A 35 -7.26 -13.27 -5.26
N PRO A 36 -5.94 -13.06 -5.47
CA PRO A 36 -5.42 -12.48 -6.70
C PRO A 36 -5.89 -13.26 -7.93
N ALA A 37 -6.17 -12.57 -9.02
CA ALA A 37 -6.79 -13.14 -10.23
C ALA A 37 -5.98 -14.28 -10.89
N HIS A 38 -4.69 -14.37 -10.62
CA HIS A 38 -3.83 -15.45 -11.12
C HIS A 38 -3.93 -16.75 -10.31
N ILE A 39 -4.54 -16.74 -9.13
CA ILE A 39 -4.82 -17.94 -8.33
C ILE A 39 -6.16 -18.51 -8.77
N LYS A 40 -6.12 -19.65 -9.49
CA LYS A 40 -7.28 -20.23 -10.16
C LYS A 40 -7.95 -21.33 -9.32
N ARG A 41 -8.27 -21.04 -8.07
CA ARG A 41 -9.04 -21.90 -7.17
C ARG A 41 -10.03 -21.10 -6.35
N ALA A 42 -10.98 -21.75 -5.72
CA ALA A 42 -11.85 -21.12 -4.72
C ALA A 42 -11.06 -20.73 -3.46
N PRO A 43 -11.49 -19.69 -2.73
CA PRO A 43 -10.92 -19.35 -1.43
C PRO A 43 -11.09 -20.50 -0.43
N GLU A 44 -10.08 -20.71 0.38
CA GLU A 44 -10.03 -21.64 1.50
C GLU A 44 -9.96 -20.90 2.83
N ALA A 45 -10.30 -21.53 3.94
CA ALA A 45 -10.30 -20.89 5.26
C ALA A 45 -8.93 -20.29 5.64
N ASP A 46 -7.85 -20.99 5.30
CA ASP A 46 -6.47 -20.56 5.58
C ASP A 46 -6.05 -19.31 4.80
N ASP A 47 -6.76 -18.98 3.72
CA ASP A 47 -6.42 -17.80 2.92
C ASP A 47 -6.63 -16.50 3.68
N ALA A 48 -7.53 -16.47 4.64
CA ALA A 48 -7.75 -15.31 5.49
C ALA A 48 -6.49 -14.93 6.28
N GLU A 49 -5.69 -15.92 6.67
CA GLU A 49 -4.41 -15.70 7.34
C GLU A 49 -3.27 -15.52 6.33
N ARG A 50 -3.20 -16.35 5.29
CA ARG A 50 -2.13 -16.31 4.28
C ARG A 50 -2.06 -15.02 3.47
N PHE A 51 -3.22 -14.41 3.20
CA PHE A 51 -3.32 -13.13 2.48
C PHE A 51 -3.43 -11.93 3.41
N GLN A 52 -3.00 -12.06 4.66
CA GLN A 52 -2.91 -10.98 5.61
C GLN A 52 -1.46 -10.77 6.06
N CYS A 53 -1.12 -9.58 6.54
CA CYS A 53 0.20 -9.29 7.08
C CYS A 53 0.12 -8.94 8.57
N ILE A 54 1.25 -9.06 9.28
CA ILE A 54 1.34 -8.77 10.72
C ILE A 54 1.05 -7.31 11.08
N PHE A 55 1.04 -6.42 10.10
CA PHE A 55 0.79 -4.98 10.25
C PHE A 55 -0.69 -4.61 10.11
N ALA A 56 -1.56 -5.54 9.71
CA ALA A 56 -2.98 -5.31 9.56
C ALA A 56 -3.61 -5.06 10.94
N LYS A 57 -3.96 -3.80 11.19
CA LYS A 57 -4.55 -3.34 12.45
C LYS A 57 -5.88 -2.64 12.24
N ASN A 58 -5.92 -1.68 11.32
CA ASN A 58 -7.10 -0.87 11.04
C ASN A 58 -7.84 -1.44 9.84
N GLU A 59 -9.14 -1.70 10.00
CA GLU A 59 -10.00 -2.19 8.92
C GLU A 59 -10.30 -1.09 7.91
N GLY A 60 -10.44 -1.44 6.62
CA GLY A 60 -10.82 -0.49 5.57
C GLY A 60 -10.17 -0.74 4.20
N ALA A 61 -9.06 -1.45 4.13
CA ALA A 61 -8.43 -1.80 2.86
C ALA A 61 -9.12 -3.01 2.21
N VAL A 62 -9.22 -2.99 0.88
CA VAL A 62 -9.73 -4.13 0.10
C VAL A 62 -8.61 -5.00 -0.46
N VAL A 63 -7.35 -4.65 -0.19
CA VAL A 63 -6.16 -5.31 -0.74
C VAL A 63 -5.17 -5.62 0.36
N ALA A 64 -4.72 -6.89 0.44
CA ALA A 64 -3.62 -7.29 1.30
C ALA A 64 -2.27 -6.72 0.82
N ARG A 65 -1.37 -6.41 1.75
CA ARG A 65 -0.07 -5.81 1.48
C ARG A 65 0.97 -6.88 1.21
N ALA A 66 1.34 -7.09 -0.05
CA ALA A 66 2.31 -8.09 -0.44
C ALA A 66 3.70 -7.87 0.21
N ALA A 67 4.22 -6.65 0.21
CA ALA A 67 5.51 -6.34 0.83
C ALA A 67 5.53 -6.64 2.34
N GLY A 68 4.44 -6.29 3.05
CA GLY A 68 4.30 -6.57 4.49
C GLY A 68 4.20 -8.06 4.82
N ALA A 69 3.68 -8.88 3.91
CA ALA A 69 3.56 -10.33 4.10
C ALA A 69 4.93 -11.05 4.19
N ASN A 70 6.01 -10.41 3.73
CA ASN A 70 7.37 -10.94 3.87
C ASN A 70 7.97 -10.74 5.27
N PHE A 71 7.28 -10.05 6.16
CA PHE A 71 7.73 -9.79 7.53
C PHE A 71 7.03 -10.72 8.52
N SER A 72 7.82 -11.45 9.29
CA SER A 72 7.36 -12.21 10.45
C SER A 72 7.66 -11.45 11.74
N ARG A 73 6.94 -11.79 12.83
CA ARG A 73 7.24 -11.23 14.17
C ARG A 73 8.68 -11.52 14.60
N GLU A 74 9.20 -12.69 14.25
CA GLU A 74 10.59 -13.05 14.53
C GLU A 74 11.57 -12.16 13.75
N LEU A 75 11.33 -11.94 12.44
CA LEU A 75 12.17 -11.06 11.65
C LEU A 75 12.17 -9.62 12.20
N MET A 76 10.99 -9.11 12.58
CA MET A 76 10.87 -7.80 13.21
C MET A 76 11.74 -7.72 14.45
N LYS A 77 11.65 -8.72 15.34
CA LYS A 77 12.44 -8.74 16.57
C LYS A 77 13.94 -8.80 16.31
N ARG A 78 14.37 -9.58 15.32
CA ARG A 78 15.79 -9.65 14.92
C ARG A 78 16.30 -8.31 14.37
N LEU A 79 15.48 -7.58 13.62
CA LEU A 79 15.82 -6.24 13.12
C LEU A 79 15.90 -5.22 14.26
N GLU A 80 14.96 -5.24 15.21
CA GLU A 80 15.01 -4.38 16.40
C GLU A 80 16.31 -4.60 17.21
N ILE A 81 16.69 -5.86 17.44
CA ILE A 81 17.94 -6.19 18.15
C ILE A 81 19.17 -5.62 17.41
N ARG A 82 19.08 -5.46 16.08
CA ARG A 82 20.13 -4.85 15.26
C ARG A 82 20.02 -3.32 15.16
N GLY A 83 19.10 -2.71 15.88
CA GLY A 83 18.94 -1.28 15.97
C GLY A 83 17.99 -0.66 14.94
N ALA A 84 17.18 -1.47 14.24
CA ALA A 84 16.14 -0.92 13.39
C ALA A 84 14.97 -0.39 14.24
N GLU A 85 14.55 0.82 13.97
CA GLU A 85 13.34 1.43 14.53
C GLU A 85 12.19 1.29 13.52
N PHE A 86 10.96 1.08 14.01
CA PHE A 86 9.78 0.91 13.17
C PHE A 86 8.77 2.03 13.42
N ALA A 87 8.35 2.67 12.35
CA ALA A 87 7.22 3.60 12.34
C ALA A 87 6.10 3.02 11.48
N TYR A 88 4.87 3.18 11.93
CA TYR A 88 3.70 2.62 11.25
C TYR A 88 2.83 3.73 10.66
N VAL A 89 2.42 3.53 9.42
CA VAL A 89 1.45 4.39 8.74
C VAL A 89 0.26 3.54 8.28
N THR A 90 -0.93 4.11 8.28
CA THR A 90 -2.13 3.48 7.76
C THR A 90 -2.43 4.04 6.38
N LEU A 91 -2.71 3.17 5.41
CA LEU A 91 -3.28 3.54 4.13
C LEU A 91 -4.26 2.44 3.69
N HIS A 92 -5.52 2.81 3.48
CA HIS A 92 -6.58 1.90 3.05
C HIS A 92 -6.58 1.81 1.53
N ALA A 93 -5.90 0.79 1.01
CA ALA A 93 -5.82 0.59 -0.42
C ALA A 93 -7.17 0.21 -1.02
N SER A 94 -7.54 0.94 -2.06
CA SER A 94 -8.73 0.72 -2.85
C SER A 94 -8.50 -0.20 -4.05
N LEU A 95 -9.59 -0.58 -4.72
CA LEU A 95 -9.54 -1.30 -6.00
C LEU A 95 -8.88 -0.49 -7.12
N GLY A 96 -8.76 0.83 -6.96
CA GLY A 96 -8.08 1.71 -7.92
C GLY A 96 -6.61 1.35 -8.15
N MET A 97 -5.98 0.65 -7.19
CA MET A 97 -4.61 0.16 -7.35
C MET A 97 -4.44 -0.86 -8.46
N PHE A 98 -5.50 -1.58 -8.81
CA PHE A 98 -5.48 -2.58 -9.90
C PHE A 98 -5.91 -2.01 -11.26
N ARG A 99 -6.21 -0.72 -11.31
CA ARG A 99 -6.55 -0.09 -12.59
C ARG A 99 -5.30 0.15 -13.41
N GLU A 100 -5.40 -0.20 -14.66
CA GLU A 100 -4.38 0.12 -15.63
C GLU A 100 -4.36 1.62 -15.91
N ILE A 101 -3.18 2.13 -16.14
CA ILE A 101 -2.98 3.49 -16.63
C ILE A 101 -3.28 3.46 -18.13
N ASP A 102 -4.37 4.11 -18.51
CA ASP A 102 -4.94 4.10 -19.87
C ASP A 102 -4.75 5.45 -20.62
N VAL A 103 -3.80 6.25 -20.17
CA VAL A 103 -3.50 7.57 -20.74
C VAL A 103 -2.05 7.60 -21.23
N GLU A 104 -1.82 8.25 -22.39
CA GLU A 104 -0.46 8.49 -22.91
C GLU A 104 0.28 9.54 -22.09
N ASP A 105 -0.42 10.58 -21.67
CA ASP A 105 0.12 11.64 -20.82
C ASP A 105 -0.18 11.31 -19.34
N LEU A 106 0.82 10.84 -18.62
CA LEU A 106 0.70 10.42 -17.21
C LEU A 106 0.20 11.53 -16.29
N THR A 107 0.38 12.81 -16.65
CA THR A 107 -0.14 13.94 -15.87
C THR A 107 -1.67 14.01 -15.86
N LYS A 108 -2.32 13.36 -16.82
CA LYS A 108 -3.78 13.29 -16.94
C LYS A 108 -4.39 12.10 -16.19
N HIS A 109 -3.55 11.16 -15.72
CA HIS A 109 -4.05 10.04 -14.93
C HIS A 109 -4.58 10.51 -13.57
N LYS A 110 -5.80 10.09 -13.26
CA LYS A 110 -6.44 10.39 -11.97
C LYS A 110 -6.45 9.14 -11.11
N ALA A 111 -5.59 9.13 -10.11
CA ALA A 111 -5.60 8.10 -9.08
C ALA A 111 -6.86 8.21 -8.21
N ASP A 112 -7.39 7.07 -7.79
CA ASP A 112 -8.46 7.05 -6.80
C ASP A 112 -7.94 7.60 -5.46
N SER A 113 -8.82 8.28 -4.74
CA SER A 113 -8.50 8.74 -3.38
C SER A 113 -8.55 7.57 -2.41
N GLU A 114 -7.54 7.47 -1.57
CA GLU A 114 -7.39 6.46 -0.53
C GLU A 114 -7.19 7.12 0.83
N GLN A 115 -7.91 6.66 1.84
CA GLN A 115 -7.78 7.19 3.19
C GLN A 115 -6.44 6.77 3.79
N MET A 116 -5.78 7.69 4.49
CA MET A 116 -4.50 7.43 5.13
C MET A 116 -4.37 8.17 6.45
N GLU A 117 -3.48 7.65 7.28
CA GLU A 117 -3.10 8.25 8.56
C GLU A 117 -1.59 8.10 8.78
N VAL A 118 -0.96 9.19 9.19
CA VAL A 118 0.38 9.23 9.77
C VAL A 118 0.26 9.83 11.16
N THR A 119 0.46 9.01 12.18
CA THR A 119 0.33 9.45 13.57
C THR A 119 1.46 10.40 13.98
N GLU A 120 1.26 11.14 15.06
CA GLU A 120 2.30 11.99 15.64
C GLU A 120 3.54 11.18 16.07
N GLU A 121 3.34 9.98 16.60
CA GLU A 121 4.42 9.06 16.96
C GLU A 121 5.25 8.65 15.73
N ALA A 122 4.58 8.22 14.66
CA ALA A 122 5.26 7.84 13.42
C ALA A 122 6.05 9.01 12.83
N SER A 123 5.48 10.22 12.83
CA SER A 123 6.18 11.40 12.31
C SER A 123 7.39 11.78 13.16
N LYS A 124 7.33 11.66 14.49
CA LYS A 124 8.49 11.87 15.38
C LYS A 124 9.62 10.90 15.11
N ILE A 125 9.32 9.60 14.98
CA ILE A 125 10.32 8.57 14.69
C ILE A 125 10.98 8.84 13.33
N PHE A 126 10.18 9.13 12.32
CA PHE A 126 10.68 9.45 10.99
C PHE A 126 11.59 10.68 10.99
N ASN A 127 11.14 11.81 11.56
CA ASN A 127 11.89 13.06 11.57
C ASN A 127 13.18 12.93 12.38
N ALA A 128 13.17 12.17 13.48
CA ALA A 128 14.38 11.88 14.25
C ALA A 128 15.39 11.03 13.43
N ALA A 129 14.92 10.05 12.64
CA ALA A 129 15.78 9.27 11.77
C ALA A 129 16.35 10.13 10.63
N SER A 130 15.53 10.99 10.04
CA SER A 130 15.97 11.93 9.00
C SER A 130 17.02 12.91 9.51
N ALA A 131 16.82 13.49 10.70
CA ALA A 131 17.78 14.41 11.32
C ALA A 131 19.15 13.76 11.64
N ARG A 132 19.17 12.44 11.85
CA ARG A 132 20.41 11.65 12.03
C ARG A 132 21.00 11.15 10.70
N GLU A 133 20.44 11.56 9.57
CA GLU A 133 20.81 11.06 8.22
C GLU A 133 20.76 9.53 8.12
N SER A 134 19.88 8.90 8.89
CA SER A 134 19.71 7.44 8.87
C SER A 134 19.03 6.99 7.59
N LYS A 135 19.24 5.72 7.22
CA LYS A 135 18.47 5.11 6.12
C LYS A 135 17.02 4.93 6.53
N ILE A 136 16.13 5.43 5.70
CA ILE A 136 14.68 5.31 5.88
C ILE A 136 14.15 4.39 4.78
N CYS A 137 13.64 3.23 5.20
CA CYS A 137 13.16 2.18 4.31
C CYS A 137 11.62 2.13 4.31
N ALA A 138 11.01 2.49 3.19
CA ALA A 138 9.58 2.28 3.01
C ALA A 138 9.29 0.81 2.66
N VAL A 139 8.45 0.16 3.45
CA VAL A 139 7.96 -1.19 3.16
C VAL A 139 6.62 -1.09 2.44
N GLY A 140 6.65 -1.29 1.13
CA GLY A 140 5.52 -1.13 0.22
C GLY A 140 5.45 0.24 -0.46
N THR A 141 5.06 0.23 -1.74
CA THR A 141 4.82 1.45 -2.53
C THR A 141 3.76 2.36 -1.93
N THR A 142 2.82 1.79 -1.19
CA THR A 142 1.77 2.53 -0.47
C THR A 142 2.30 3.29 0.73
N THR A 143 3.26 2.71 1.47
CA THR A 143 3.98 3.41 2.53
C THR A 143 4.75 4.60 1.94
N LEU A 144 5.44 4.40 0.82
CA LEU A 144 6.13 5.47 0.11
C LEU A 144 5.18 6.61 -0.28
N ARG A 145 4.01 6.28 -0.84
CA ARG A 145 2.98 7.27 -1.19
C ARG A 145 2.45 8.03 0.03
N ALA A 146 2.22 7.32 1.14
CA ALA A 146 1.77 7.94 2.39
C ALA A 146 2.81 8.94 2.92
N LEU A 147 4.07 8.56 2.96
CA LEU A 147 5.16 9.44 3.39
C LEU A 147 5.26 10.67 2.50
N GLU A 148 5.30 10.50 1.18
CA GLU A 148 5.36 11.61 0.22
C GLU A 148 4.11 12.51 0.26
N THR A 149 2.97 12.00 0.71
CA THR A 149 1.75 12.81 0.90
C THR A 149 1.83 13.66 2.18
N ALA A 150 2.34 13.09 3.26
CA ALA A 150 2.46 13.77 4.56
C ALA A 150 3.71 14.66 4.68
N SER A 151 4.60 14.62 3.66
CA SER A 151 5.84 15.38 3.68
C SER A 151 5.65 16.86 3.31
N THR A 152 6.46 17.70 3.95
CA THR A 152 6.69 19.08 3.53
C THR A 152 7.73 19.13 2.40
N ALA A 153 7.90 20.31 1.81
CA ALA A 153 8.93 20.53 0.78
C ALA A 153 10.36 20.22 1.25
N ASN A 154 10.60 20.27 2.55
CA ASN A 154 11.91 19.99 3.16
C ASN A 154 12.05 18.51 3.60
N GLY A 155 11.10 17.65 3.28
CA GLY A 155 11.12 16.24 3.65
C GLY A 155 10.70 15.93 5.10
N GLU A 156 10.29 16.93 5.88
CA GLU A 156 9.72 16.72 7.21
C GLU A 156 8.34 16.05 7.08
N ILE A 157 8.09 14.99 7.83
CA ILE A 157 6.78 14.36 7.91
C ILE A 157 5.95 15.04 9.00
N LYS A 158 4.72 15.41 8.65
CA LYS A 158 3.73 15.90 9.62
C LYS A 158 2.67 14.86 9.91
N PRO A 159 2.11 14.85 11.14
CA PRO A 159 0.91 14.08 11.41
C PRO A 159 -0.16 14.44 10.38
N PHE A 160 -0.82 13.42 9.84
CA PHE A 160 -1.79 13.59 8.77
C PHE A 160 -2.90 12.55 8.91
N GLU A 161 -4.13 13.00 8.83
CA GLU A 161 -5.31 12.15 8.69
C GLU A 161 -6.16 12.71 7.55
N GLY A 162 -6.43 11.89 6.54
CA GLY A 162 -7.20 12.36 5.38
C GLY A 162 -7.07 11.44 4.17
N TRP A 163 -7.13 12.02 3.00
CA TRP A 163 -7.15 11.28 1.73
C TRP A 163 -5.94 11.62 0.87
N THR A 164 -5.40 10.61 0.18
CA THR A 164 -4.36 10.78 -0.82
C THR A 164 -4.81 10.23 -2.17
N ASN A 165 -4.60 11.01 -3.21
CA ASN A 165 -4.69 10.58 -4.60
C ASN A 165 -3.34 10.75 -5.31
N ARG A 166 -2.26 10.80 -4.54
CA ARG A 166 -0.92 11.02 -5.07
C ARG A 166 -0.53 9.91 -6.04
N PHE A 167 -0.28 10.30 -7.26
CA PHE A 167 0.27 9.47 -8.31
C PHE A 167 1.75 9.83 -8.52
N ILE A 168 2.64 8.88 -8.31
CA ILE A 168 4.10 9.06 -8.46
C ILE A 168 4.51 8.35 -9.73
N PHE A 169 5.14 9.08 -10.65
CA PHE A 169 5.67 8.58 -11.92
C PHE A 169 6.95 9.32 -12.30
N PRO A 170 7.84 8.74 -13.14
CA PRO A 170 9.08 9.40 -13.54
C PRO A 170 8.86 10.66 -14.39
N PRO A 171 9.70 11.71 -14.23
CA PRO A 171 10.71 11.87 -13.19
C PRO A 171 10.10 12.33 -11.86
N TYR A 172 10.53 11.76 -10.74
CA TYR A 172 10.07 12.14 -9.40
C TYR A 172 11.24 12.20 -8.43
N GLN A 173 11.31 13.26 -7.63
CA GLN A 173 12.32 13.41 -6.60
C GLN A 173 11.72 13.10 -5.24
N PHE A 174 12.16 12.00 -4.65
CA PHE A 174 11.73 11.60 -3.32
C PHE A 174 12.42 12.42 -2.25
N THR A 175 11.64 12.81 -1.25
CA THR A 175 12.13 13.64 -0.12
C THR A 175 12.11 12.88 1.20
N THR A 176 11.50 11.69 1.24
CA THR A 176 11.21 10.99 2.49
C THR A 176 12.03 9.71 2.66
N ALA A 177 11.87 8.74 1.78
CA ALA A 177 12.54 7.45 1.87
C ALA A 177 13.72 7.35 0.90
N ASN A 178 14.78 6.68 1.32
CA ASN A 178 15.97 6.40 0.49
C ASN A 178 16.19 4.89 0.29
N CYS A 179 15.26 4.07 0.77
CA CYS A 179 15.20 2.63 0.53
C CYS A 179 13.73 2.21 0.35
N LEU A 180 13.47 1.29 -0.55
CA LEU A 180 12.14 0.73 -0.81
C LEU A 180 12.21 -0.79 -0.86
N ILE A 181 11.36 -1.45 -0.06
CA ILE A 181 11.07 -2.88 -0.17
C ILE A 181 9.70 -3.01 -0.83
N SER A 182 9.65 -3.69 -1.96
CA SER A 182 8.42 -3.91 -2.72
C SER A 182 8.45 -5.26 -3.42
N ASN A 183 7.29 -5.81 -3.71
CA ASN A 183 7.12 -6.98 -4.56
C ASN A 183 7.03 -6.56 -6.03
N PHE A 184 7.10 -7.51 -6.96
CA PHE A 184 6.78 -7.26 -8.37
C PHE A 184 5.33 -6.82 -8.52
N GLN A 185 5.10 -5.92 -9.46
CA GLN A 185 3.79 -5.28 -9.67
C GLN A 185 3.25 -5.59 -11.06
N LEU A 186 1.95 -5.47 -11.22
CA LEU A 186 1.30 -5.66 -12.51
C LEU A 186 1.77 -4.61 -13.54
N PRO A 187 1.85 -4.98 -14.82
CA PRO A 187 2.11 -4.01 -15.88
C PRO A 187 1.03 -2.91 -15.89
N TYR A 188 1.39 -1.74 -16.39
CA TYR A 188 0.52 -0.55 -16.48
C TYR A 188 -0.07 -0.09 -15.14
N SER A 189 0.46 -0.53 -14.00
CA SER A 189 -0.03 -0.13 -12.68
C SER A 189 0.70 1.09 -12.13
N MET A 190 -0.01 1.87 -11.30
CA MET A 190 0.60 2.97 -10.54
C MET A 190 1.76 2.50 -9.66
N MET A 191 1.71 1.25 -9.17
CA MET A 191 2.72 0.69 -8.31
C MET A 191 4.03 0.42 -9.06
N LEU A 192 3.95 -0.04 -10.32
CA LEU A 192 5.12 -0.19 -11.18
C LEU A 192 5.73 1.19 -11.49
N MET A 193 4.91 2.21 -11.72
CA MET A 193 5.39 3.59 -11.92
C MET A 193 6.15 4.09 -10.68
N ASN A 194 5.65 3.81 -9.46
CA ASN A 194 6.34 4.16 -8.23
C ASN A 194 7.72 3.49 -8.12
N GLN A 195 7.81 2.20 -8.48
CA GLN A 195 9.08 1.48 -8.50
C GLN A 195 10.05 2.06 -9.54
N ALA A 196 9.57 2.30 -10.76
CA ALA A 196 10.37 2.90 -11.83
C ALA A 196 10.87 4.30 -11.46
N SER A 197 10.04 5.09 -10.76
CA SER A 197 10.43 6.39 -10.24
C SER A 197 11.53 6.31 -9.18
N PHE A 198 11.46 5.28 -8.32
CA PHE A 198 12.39 5.11 -7.20
C PHE A 198 13.72 4.48 -7.63
N GLY A 199 13.66 3.40 -8.38
CA GLY A 199 14.83 2.59 -8.76
C GLY A 199 15.43 2.93 -10.13
N GLY A 200 14.78 3.81 -10.89
CA GLY A 200 15.11 4.05 -12.30
C GLY A 200 14.48 3.02 -13.23
N TYR A 201 13.94 3.50 -14.35
CA TYR A 201 13.18 2.65 -15.29
C TYR A 201 13.98 1.44 -15.79
N GLU A 202 15.18 1.68 -16.30
CA GLU A 202 15.98 0.61 -16.89
C GLU A 202 16.37 -0.48 -15.88
N GLN A 203 16.75 -0.08 -14.66
CA GLN A 203 17.15 -1.04 -13.63
C GLN A 203 15.95 -1.87 -13.16
N VAL A 204 14.79 -1.22 -12.97
CA VAL A 204 13.56 -1.91 -12.57
C VAL A 204 13.12 -2.89 -13.66
N MET A 205 13.07 -2.48 -14.93
CA MET A 205 12.65 -3.35 -16.01
C MET A 205 13.62 -4.51 -16.23
N ASN A 206 14.94 -4.29 -16.12
CA ASN A 206 15.92 -5.38 -16.16
C ASN A 206 15.71 -6.39 -15.02
N ALA A 207 15.37 -5.93 -13.80
CA ALA A 207 15.06 -6.83 -12.69
C ALA A 207 13.82 -7.68 -12.98
N TYR A 208 12.78 -7.10 -13.60
CA TYR A 208 11.59 -7.83 -14.03
C TYR A 208 11.91 -8.88 -15.10
N ASP A 209 12.72 -8.53 -16.10
CA ASP A 209 13.13 -9.46 -17.15
C ASP A 209 13.92 -10.64 -16.58
N ILE A 210 14.82 -10.39 -15.63
CA ILE A 210 15.56 -11.45 -14.93
C ILE A 210 14.61 -12.32 -14.13
N ALA A 211 13.70 -11.71 -13.37
CA ALA A 211 12.73 -12.45 -12.55
C ALA A 211 11.84 -13.37 -13.40
N LEU A 212 11.39 -12.91 -14.57
CA LEU A 212 10.64 -13.72 -15.51
C LEU A 212 11.44 -14.91 -16.04
N LYS A 213 12.71 -14.69 -16.40
CA LYS A 213 13.62 -15.74 -16.87
C LYS A 213 13.92 -16.79 -15.79
N GLU A 214 14.09 -16.34 -14.55
CA GLU A 214 14.34 -17.20 -13.39
C GLU A 214 13.06 -17.86 -12.82
N GLY A 215 11.90 -17.59 -13.42
CA GLY A 215 10.64 -18.23 -13.04
C GLY A 215 10.04 -17.74 -11.70
N TYR A 216 10.38 -16.54 -11.26
CA TYR A 216 9.72 -15.91 -10.10
C TYR A 216 8.21 -15.79 -10.35
N ARG A 217 7.42 -16.01 -9.30
CA ARG A 217 5.95 -16.06 -9.37
C ARG A 217 5.34 -15.26 -8.23
N PHE A 218 4.13 -14.71 -8.49
CA PHE A 218 3.25 -14.06 -7.51
C PHE A 218 3.81 -12.78 -6.84
N GLY A 219 4.71 -12.12 -7.50
CA GLY A 219 5.30 -10.88 -6.99
C GLY A 219 6.59 -11.12 -6.15
#